data_13c51803ee9bc81869f43998d1e8c920
#
_entry.id   13c51803ee9bc81869f43998d1e8c920
#
_cell.length_a   1.000
_cell.length_b   1.000
_cell.length_c   1.000
_cell.angle_alpha   90.00
_cell.angle_beta   90.00
_cell.angle_gamma   90.00
#
_symmetry.space_group_name_H-M   'P 1'
#
loop_
_entity.id
_entity.type
_entity.pdbx_description
1 polymer ?
#
loop_
_entity_poly.entity_id
_entity_poly.type
_entity_poly.pdbx_seq_one_letter_code
_entity_poly.pdbx_strand_id
1 'polypeptide(L)'
;MVIDVHVHPTGYSLISQDPAERKFRTEVFQKKVEQDHSPIAMTGKPSGGNSFDHGSEEVTFTQMDSFGIDRLVLLPLDLTTTHGGWIVSNDQIKQLVDFAPDRFIGFASVDPRRPDALEVLDHAFKNQKLAGLKLHPSKQAFYPDDPMMDAIYQKCLEYNKPIMFHAGMSWEPDCLVKYSRPVNFEEVAVKYPELRICLAHFGWPWATETAMLCLKYPNVYTDTSAIPMDSPAVFMDQIFNRTWGPTWFEHNFADKVMFGSNNPRHRSQRMMQGLEKIEMRPDTRAKLMGGNAIKWLGMEVK
;
A
#
# COMPACT_ATOMS: atom_id res chain seq x y z
N MET A 1 11.85 -11.49 -10.92
CA MET A 1 10.42 -11.29 -10.62
C MET A 1 10.23 -9.85 -10.18
N VAL A 2 9.30 -9.14 -10.81
CA VAL A 2 8.89 -7.77 -10.47
C VAL A 2 7.54 -7.83 -9.77
N ILE A 3 7.43 -7.22 -8.58
CA ILE A 3 6.21 -7.22 -7.76
C ILE A 3 5.86 -5.77 -7.43
N ASP A 4 4.67 -5.33 -7.86
CA ASP A 4 4.09 -4.07 -7.41
C ASP A 4 3.31 -4.33 -6.11
N VAL A 5 3.87 -3.87 -4.98
CA VAL A 5 3.29 -4.18 -3.65
C VAL A 5 2.12 -3.27 -3.25
N HIS A 6 1.71 -2.31 -4.10
CA HIS A 6 0.73 -1.32 -3.69
C HIS A 6 -0.29 -0.99 -4.79
N VAL A 7 -1.33 -1.81 -4.88
CA VAL A 7 -2.40 -1.64 -5.87
C VAL A 7 -3.77 -1.69 -5.21
N HIS A 8 -4.60 -0.67 -5.48
CA HIS A 8 -6.00 -0.63 -5.06
C HIS A 8 -6.89 -0.99 -6.25
N PRO A 9 -7.50 -2.18 -6.31
CA PRO A 9 -8.20 -2.67 -7.50
C PRO A 9 -9.62 -2.09 -7.65
N THR A 10 -9.79 -0.79 -7.39
CA THR A 10 -11.09 -0.11 -7.34
C THR A 10 -11.79 0.03 -8.68
N GLY A 11 -11.06 -0.10 -9.79
CA GLY A 11 -11.56 0.02 -11.15
C GLY A 11 -11.76 -1.32 -11.89
N TYR A 12 -11.52 -2.45 -11.23
CA TYR A 12 -11.65 -3.76 -11.89
C TYR A 12 -13.13 -4.15 -12.04
N SER A 13 -13.47 -4.82 -13.13
CA SER A 13 -14.85 -5.15 -13.49
C SER A 13 -15.53 -6.04 -12.46
N LEU A 14 -14.80 -7.00 -11.90
CA LEU A 14 -15.31 -7.88 -10.83
C LEU A 14 -15.71 -7.12 -9.55
N ILE A 15 -15.06 -5.98 -9.27
CA ILE A 15 -15.34 -5.15 -8.10
C ILE A 15 -16.44 -4.11 -8.37
N SER A 16 -16.56 -3.66 -9.60
CA SER A 16 -17.46 -2.55 -9.96
C SER A 16 -18.94 -2.94 -10.07
N GLN A 17 -19.30 -4.21 -9.90
CA GLN A 17 -20.65 -4.72 -10.15
C GLN A 17 -21.67 -4.41 -9.04
N ASP A 18 -21.24 -4.05 -7.83
CA ASP A 18 -22.15 -3.61 -6.77
C ASP A 18 -22.42 -2.09 -6.83
N PRO A 19 -23.66 -1.65 -7.19
CA PRO A 19 -23.99 -0.23 -7.25
C PRO A 19 -23.88 0.52 -5.92
N ALA A 20 -24.13 -0.15 -4.80
CA ALA A 20 -24.05 0.46 -3.47
C ALA A 20 -22.60 0.73 -3.07
N GLU A 21 -21.69 -0.22 -3.35
CA GLU A 21 -20.27 -0.06 -3.12
C GLU A 21 -19.65 0.99 -4.06
N ARG A 22 -20.07 1.03 -5.33
CA ARG A 22 -19.65 2.10 -6.26
C ARG A 22 -20.09 3.48 -5.75
N LYS A 23 -21.32 3.58 -5.28
CA LYS A 23 -21.86 4.80 -4.70
C LYS A 23 -21.05 5.23 -3.47
N PHE A 24 -20.81 4.32 -2.53
CA PHE A 24 -20.00 4.58 -1.34
C PHE A 24 -18.60 5.08 -1.70
N ARG A 25 -17.88 4.37 -2.59
CA ARG A 25 -16.55 4.78 -3.06
C ARG A 25 -16.58 6.17 -3.69
N THR A 26 -17.55 6.43 -4.54
CA THR A 26 -17.72 7.73 -5.21
C THR A 26 -18.00 8.84 -4.21
N GLU A 27 -18.90 8.64 -3.26
CA GLU A 27 -19.26 9.64 -2.24
C GLU A 27 -18.10 9.94 -1.29
N VAL A 28 -17.35 8.92 -0.86
CA VAL A 28 -16.16 9.11 -0.01
C VAL A 28 -15.09 9.91 -0.75
N PHE A 29 -14.91 9.69 -2.06
CA PHE A 29 -13.95 10.44 -2.86
C PHE A 29 -14.47 11.79 -3.37
N GLN A 30 -15.77 11.91 -3.71
CA GLN A 30 -16.37 13.18 -4.17
C GLN A 30 -16.51 14.22 -3.06
N LYS A 31 -16.84 13.83 -1.83
CA LYS A 31 -16.80 14.77 -0.69
C LYS A 31 -15.45 15.48 -0.57
N LYS A 32 -14.38 14.85 -1.00
CA LYS A 32 -13.06 15.48 -1.07
C LYS A 32 -12.95 16.55 -2.13
N VAL A 33 -13.47 16.28 -3.32
CA VAL A 33 -13.37 17.21 -4.47
C VAL A 33 -14.17 18.46 -4.21
N GLU A 34 -15.33 18.35 -3.56
CA GLU A 34 -16.20 19.48 -3.26
C GLU A 34 -15.75 20.32 -2.05
N GLN A 35 -15.06 19.70 -1.09
CA GLN A 35 -14.51 20.40 0.09
C GLN A 35 -13.08 20.90 -0.12
N ASP A 36 -12.45 20.54 -1.22
CA ASP A 36 -11.02 20.68 -1.37
C ASP A 36 -10.64 21.88 -2.24
N HIS A 37 -10.04 22.87 -1.60
CA HIS A 37 -9.24 23.91 -2.26
C HIS A 37 -7.82 23.43 -2.57
N SER A 38 -7.60 22.09 -2.62
CA SER A 38 -6.28 21.55 -2.95
C SER A 38 -5.92 21.85 -4.41
N PRO A 39 -4.64 21.95 -4.73
CA PRO A 39 -4.18 22.11 -6.10
C PRO A 39 -4.67 20.99 -7.05
N ILE A 40 -4.96 19.80 -6.52
CA ILE A 40 -5.51 18.67 -7.27
C ILE A 40 -6.97 18.93 -7.65
N ALA A 41 -7.77 19.47 -6.74
CA ALA A 41 -9.14 19.91 -7.03
C ALA A 41 -9.16 21.11 -7.98
N MET A 42 -8.20 22.03 -7.87
CA MET A 42 -8.10 23.21 -8.73
C MET A 42 -7.70 22.87 -10.17
N THR A 43 -7.01 21.81 -10.43
CA THR A 43 -6.70 21.36 -11.80
C THR A 43 -7.91 20.73 -12.52
N GLY A 44 -9.03 20.58 -11.81
CA GLY A 44 -10.37 20.37 -12.37
C GLY A 44 -10.62 19.08 -13.13
N LYS A 45 -9.63 18.26 -13.31
CA LYS A 45 -9.74 16.91 -13.90
C LYS A 45 -8.59 16.07 -13.35
N PRO A 46 -8.87 14.90 -12.78
CA PRO A 46 -7.84 13.89 -12.73
C PRO A 46 -7.27 13.79 -14.14
N SER A 47 -6.00 14.02 -14.30
CA SER A 47 -5.34 14.02 -15.60
C SER A 47 -5.59 12.68 -16.29
N GLY A 48 -6.53 12.68 -17.23
CA GLY A 48 -6.93 11.55 -18.03
C GLY A 48 -8.10 10.76 -17.45
N GLY A 49 -9.34 11.13 -17.79
CA GLY A 49 -10.57 10.34 -17.60
C GLY A 49 -10.69 9.64 -16.25
N ASN A 50 -11.82 9.39 -15.75
CA ASN A 50 -12.05 8.78 -14.45
C ASN A 50 -10.87 7.90 -14.02
N SER A 51 -10.06 8.41 -13.08
CA SER A 51 -8.83 7.72 -12.62
C SER A 51 -9.12 6.37 -11.95
N PHE A 52 -10.38 5.99 -11.86
CA PHE A 52 -10.90 4.73 -11.33
C PHE A 52 -11.35 3.75 -12.41
N ASP A 53 -11.38 4.16 -13.67
CA ASP A 53 -11.78 3.31 -14.80
C ASP A 53 -10.51 2.88 -15.57
N HIS A 54 -9.73 1.98 -14.96
CA HIS A 54 -8.47 1.51 -15.52
C HIS A 54 -8.61 0.29 -16.42
N GLY A 55 -9.80 0.02 -16.88
CA GLY A 55 -10.08 -1.09 -17.77
C GLY A 55 -10.33 -2.41 -17.04
N SER A 56 -10.61 -3.42 -17.83
CA SER A 56 -10.80 -4.77 -17.35
C SER A 56 -9.49 -5.34 -16.79
N GLU A 57 -9.59 -6.45 -16.10
CA GLU A 57 -8.46 -7.26 -15.64
C GLU A 57 -7.55 -7.65 -16.81
N GLU A 58 -8.10 -7.87 -18.00
CA GLU A 58 -7.36 -8.17 -19.24
C GLU A 58 -6.46 -7.00 -19.68
N VAL A 59 -6.96 -5.76 -19.60
CA VAL A 59 -6.15 -4.56 -19.86
C VAL A 59 -5.02 -4.46 -18.85
N THR A 60 -5.28 -4.77 -17.57
CA THR A 60 -4.27 -4.82 -16.52
C THR A 60 -3.18 -5.84 -16.85
N PHE A 61 -3.54 -7.05 -17.27
CA PHE A 61 -2.55 -8.09 -17.64
C PHE A 61 -1.73 -7.68 -18.86
N THR A 62 -2.37 -7.11 -19.88
CA THR A 62 -1.66 -6.56 -21.04
C THR A 62 -0.62 -5.51 -20.64
N GLN A 63 -0.98 -4.64 -19.70
CA GLN A 63 -0.04 -3.64 -19.17
C GLN A 63 1.07 -4.29 -18.36
N MET A 64 0.75 -5.24 -17.48
CA MET A 64 1.75 -5.97 -16.69
C MET A 64 2.78 -6.66 -17.61
N ASP A 65 2.30 -7.36 -18.64
CA ASP A 65 3.15 -8.06 -19.61
C ASP A 65 4.04 -7.09 -20.39
N SER A 66 3.47 -5.95 -20.81
CA SER A 66 4.21 -4.93 -21.55
C SER A 66 5.34 -4.28 -20.74
N PHE A 67 5.23 -4.25 -19.42
CA PHE A 67 6.20 -3.64 -18.52
C PHE A 67 6.98 -4.64 -17.66
N GLY A 68 6.78 -5.93 -17.89
CA GLY A 68 7.48 -6.99 -17.15
C GLY A 68 7.11 -7.04 -15.66
N ILE A 69 5.87 -6.70 -15.31
CA ILE A 69 5.38 -6.83 -13.94
C ILE A 69 4.77 -8.22 -13.78
N ASP A 70 5.36 -9.02 -12.91
CA ASP A 70 4.92 -10.40 -12.71
C ASP A 70 3.68 -10.49 -11.82
N ARG A 71 3.65 -9.74 -10.70
CA ARG A 71 2.57 -9.81 -9.71
C ARG A 71 2.18 -8.45 -9.15
N LEU A 72 0.91 -8.33 -8.76
CA LEU A 72 0.34 -7.17 -8.04
C LEU A 72 -0.14 -7.60 -6.66
N VAL A 73 0.21 -6.85 -5.63
CA VAL A 73 -0.40 -6.96 -4.30
C VAL A 73 -1.63 -6.08 -4.26
N LEU A 74 -2.80 -6.71 -4.11
CA LEU A 74 -4.11 -6.05 -4.11
C LEU A 74 -4.51 -5.69 -2.67
N LEU A 75 -4.80 -4.41 -2.45
CA LEU A 75 -5.02 -3.85 -1.13
C LEU A 75 -6.49 -3.42 -0.93
N PRO A 76 -7.24 -4.11 -0.07
CA PRO A 76 -8.55 -3.67 0.40
C PRO A 76 -8.43 -2.60 1.47
N LEU A 77 -9.57 -2.03 1.89
CA LEU A 77 -9.63 -1.18 3.07
C LEU A 77 -11.00 -1.25 3.74
N ASP A 78 -11.02 -1.78 4.95
CA ASP A 78 -12.21 -1.80 5.81
C ASP A 78 -12.27 -0.51 6.65
N LEU A 79 -13.34 0.24 6.47
CA LEU A 79 -13.64 1.50 7.15
C LEU A 79 -15.02 1.43 7.85
N THR A 80 -15.44 0.23 8.22
CA THR A 80 -16.81 -0.04 8.69
C THR A 80 -17.18 0.84 9.88
N THR A 81 -16.31 1.02 10.86
CA THR A 81 -16.64 1.79 12.07
C THR A 81 -16.45 3.29 11.90
N THR A 82 -15.55 3.72 11.01
CA THR A 82 -15.23 5.15 10.84
C THR A 82 -16.02 5.81 9.71
N HIS A 83 -16.33 5.07 8.64
CA HIS A 83 -17.00 5.61 7.46
C HIS A 83 -18.23 4.79 7.02
N GLY A 84 -18.55 3.71 7.72
CA GLY A 84 -19.74 2.89 7.45
C GLY A 84 -19.63 1.93 6.26
N GLY A 85 -18.41 1.58 5.80
CA GLY A 85 -18.23 0.68 4.67
C GLY A 85 -16.76 0.33 4.40
N TRP A 86 -16.47 -0.15 3.20
CA TRP A 86 -15.13 -0.54 2.77
C TRP A 86 -14.80 -0.05 1.35
N ILE A 87 -13.53 0.15 1.10
CA ILE A 87 -13.00 0.35 -0.24
C ILE A 87 -12.40 -0.98 -0.69
N VAL A 88 -13.13 -1.76 -1.46
CA VAL A 88 -12.86 -3.16 -1.78
C VAL A 88 -12.84 -4.05 -0.53
N SER A 89 -13.68 -5.07 -0.51
CA SER A 89 -13.78 -6.03 0.61
C SER A 89 -12.77 -7.17 0.49
N ASN A 90 -12.58 -7.92 1.57
CA ASN A 90 -11.75 -9.13 1.55
C ASN A 90 -12.32 -10.19 0.59
N ASP A 91 -13.65 -10.31 0.48
CA ASP A 91 -14.30 -11.25 -0.45
C ASP A 91 -14.02 -10.89 -1.90
N GLN A 92 -14.05 -9.60 -2.24
CA GLN A 92 -13.72 -9.12 -3.59
C GLN A 92 -12.24 -9.35 -3.92
N ILE A 93 -11.34 -9.13 -2.96
CA ILE A 93 -9.93 -9.48 -3.12
C ILE A 93 -9.77 -10.98 -3.36
N LYS A 94 -10.50 -11.81 -2.61
CA LYS A 94 -10.45 -13.27 -2.80
C LYS A 94 -10.93 -13.66 -4.19
N GLN A 95 -12.00 -13.07 -4.70
CA GLN A 95 -12.50 -13.31 -6.06
C GLN A 95 -11.45 -12.97 -7.12
N LEU A 96 -10.75 -11.84 -6.97
CA LEU A 96 -9.67 -11.47 -7.90
C LEU A 96 -8.49 -12.43 -7.84
N VAL A 97 -8.10 -12.86 -6.64
CA VAL A 97 -7.01 -13.85 -6.48
C VAL A 97 -7.40 -15.19 -7.11
N ASP A 98 -8.65 -15.63 -6.93
CA ASP A 98 -9.12 -16.88 -7.56
C ASP A 98 -9.18 -16.79 -9.08
N PHE A 99 -9.50 -15.62 -9.61
CA PHE A 99 -9.51 -15.37 -11.05
C PHE A 99 -8.11 -15.44 -11.67
N ALA A 100 -7.08 -14.95 -10.97
CA ALA A 100 -5.71 -14.91 -11.47
C ALA A 100 -4.66 -15.15 -10.38
N PRO A 101 -4.55 -16.36 -9.81
CA PRO A 101 -3.71 -16.65 -8.64
C PRO A 101 -2.20 -16.48 -8.92
N ASP A 102 -1.78 -16.59 -10.17
CA ASP A 102 -0.38 -16.39 -10.56
C ASP A 102 -0.02 -14.91 -10.77
N ARG A 103 -1.01 -14.03 -10.86
CA ARG A 103 -0.82 -12.59 -11.12
C ARG A 103 -1.16 -11.74 -9.90
N PHE A 104 -2.08 -12.17 -9.05
CA PHE A 104 -2.57 -11.41 -7.92
C PHE A 104 -2.17 -12.04 -6.59
N ILE A 105 -1.74 -11.19 -5.67
CA ILE A 105 -1.50 -11.50 -4.26
C ILE A 105 -2.50 -10.67 -3.47
N GLY A 106 -3.46 -11.29 -2.81
CA GLY A 106 -4.49 -10.58 -2.07
C GLY A 106 -4.08 -10.31 -0.62
N PHE A 107 -4.25 -9.08 -0.17
CA PHE A 107 -4.19 -8.73 1.25
C PHE A 107 -5.59 -8.66 1.85
N ALA A 108 -5.68 -8.84 3.16
CA ALA A 108 -6.87 -8.56 3.94
C ALA A 108 -6.87 -7.11 4.43
N SER A 109 -8.02 -6.62 4.84
CA SER A 109 -8.16 -5.45 5.71
C SER A 109 -9.21 -5.72 6.77
N VAL A 110 -9.07 -5.06 7.92
CA VAL A 110 -10.06 -5.07 9.00
C VAL A 110 -10.07 -3.69 9.66
N ASP A 111 -11.25 -3.20 10.00
CA ASP A 111 -11.33 -2.04 10.90
C ASP A 111 -11.04 -2.53 12.34
N PRO A 112 -9.99 -2.03 13.01
CA PRO A 112 -9.59 -2.54 14.32
C PRO A 112 -10.64 -2.40 15.42
N ARG A 113 -11.60 -1.48 15.26
CA ARG A 113 -12.66 -1.24 16.25
C ARG A 113 -13.88 -2.13 16.09
N ARG A 114 -13.92 -2.97 15.08
CA ARG A 114 -14.99 -3.94 14.92
C ARG A 114 -14.97 -4.95 16.07
N PRO A 115 -16.12 -5.30 16.64
CA PRO A 115 -16.16 -6.32 17.70
C PRO A 115 -15.75 -7.72 17.20
N ASP A 116 -15.92 -7.99 15.90
CA ASP A 116 -15.57 -9.23 15.20
C ASP A 116 -14.24 -9.16 14.43
N ALA A 117 -13.35 -8.20 14.75
CA ALA A 117 -12.12 -7.98 14.00
C ALA A 117 -11.22 -9.23 13.90
N LEU A 118 -11.13 -10.00 14.97
CA LEU A 118 -10.27 -11.20 14.99
C LEU A 118 -10.88 -12.35 14.19
N GLU A 119 -12.21 -12.52 14.22
CA GLU A 119 -12.91 -13.51 13.40
C GLU A 119 -12.79 -13.19 11.91
N VAL A 120 -12.89 -11.90 11.55
CA VAL A 120 -12.66 -11.44 10.17
C VAL A 120 -11.24 -11.77 9.70
N LEU A 121 -10.22 -11.55 10.54
CA LEU A 121 -8.84 -11.91 10.22
C LEU A 121 -8.61 -13.42 10.15
N ASP A 122 -9.17 -14.20 11.08
CA ASP A 122 -9.11 -15.65 11.01
C ASP A 122 -9.72 -16.18 9.70
N HIS A 123 -10.89 -15.67 9.33
CA HIS A 123 -11.51 -16.03 8.06
C HIS A 123 -10.65 -15.67 6.87
N ALA A 124 -10.12 -14.44 6.84
CA ALA A 124 -9.28 -13.94 5.76
C ALA A 124 -7.99 -14.77 5.58
N PHE A 125 -7.31 -15.11 6.68
CA PHE A 125 -6.04 -15.82 6.60
C PHE A 125 -6.21 -17.33 6.45
N LYS A 126 -7.16 -17.94 7.16
CA LYS A 126 -7.38 -19.39 7.19
C LYS A 126 -8.21 -19.87 6.02
N ASN A 127 -9.32 -19.20 5.71
CA ASN A 127 -10.26 -19.64 4.69
C ASN A 127 -9.99 -19.03 3.33
N GLN A 128 -9.82 -17.70 3.27
CA GLN A 128 -9.57 -16.99 2.01
C GLN A 128 -8.10 -17.05 1.57
N LYS A 129 -7.18 -17.46 2.46
CA LYS A 129 -5.74 -17.58 2.18
C LYS A 129 -5.07 -16.27 1.77
N LEU A 130 -5.59 -15.13 2.23
CA LEU A 130 -5.00 -13.83 1.96
C LEU A 130 -3.59 -13.72 2.56
N ALA A 131 -2.71 -13.04 1.84
CA ALA A 131 -1.26 -13.11 2.05
C ALA A 131 -0.71 -12.13 3.08
N GLY A 132 -1.46 -11.13 3.49
CA GLY A 132 -1.05 -10.10 4.45
C GLY A 132 -2.21 -9.22 4.88
N LEU A 133 -1.92 -8.18 5.65
CA LEU A 133 -2.88 -7.22 6.18
C LEU A 133 -2.57 -5.80 5.70
N LYS A 134 -3.58 -5.07 5.21
CA LYS A 134 -3.52 -3.62 4.93
C LYS A 134 -4.34 -2.86 5.94
N LEU A 135 -3.69 -1.86 6.57
CA LEU A 135 -4.34 -0.93 7.50
C LEU A 135 -4.05 0.53 7.11
N HIS A 136 -4.92 1.43 7.56
CA HIS A 136 -4.81 2.85 7.29
C HIS A 136 -5.08 3.67 8.56
N PRO A 137 -4.07 3.87 9.42
CA PRO A 137 -4.25 4.48 10.74
C PRO A 137 -5.00 5.81 10.71
N SER A 138 -4.70 6.70 9.76
CA SER A 138 -5.39 7.99 9.65
C SER A 138 -6.87 7.87 9.30
N LYS A 139 -7.27 6.92 8.43
CA LYS A 139 -8.69 6.70 8.06
C LYS A 139 -9.44 5.92 9.13
N GLN A 140 -8.78 4.95 9.74
CA GLN A 140 -9.34 4.09 10.78
C GLN A 140 -9.17 4.70 12.18
N ALA A 141 -8.55 5.87 12.29
CA ALA A 141 -8.40 6.71 13.48
C ALA A 141 -7.81 5.99 14.72
N PHE A 142 -6.71 5.24 14.55
CA PHE A 142 -5.99 4.56 15.65
C PHE A 142 -4.50 4.86 15.62
N TYR A 143 -3.85 4.80 16.78
CA TYR A 143 -2.40 4.78 16.86
C TYR A 143 -1.87 3.35 16.69
N PRO A 144 -0.71 3.15 16.03
CA PRO A 144 -0.14 1.82 15.85
C PRO A 144 0.14 1.08 17.16
N ASP A 145 0.50 1.80 18.21
CA ASP A 145 0.78 1.30 19.56
C ASP A 145 -0.46 1.20 20.47
N ASP A 146 -1.67 1.46 19.94
CA ASP A 146 -2.91 1.31 20.68
C ASP A 146 -3.06 -0.15 21.18
N PRO A 147 -3.37 -0.38 22.46
CA PRO A 147 -3.52 -1.73 23.01
C PRO A 147 -4.49 -2.63 22.26
N MET A 148 -5.51 -2.08 21.61
CA MET A 148 -6.44 -2.87 20.79
C MET A 148 -5.75 -3.55 19.59
N MET A 149 -4.59 -3.03 19.15
CA MET A 149 -3.84 -3.57 18.03
C MET A 149 -3.04 -4.83 18.37
N ASP A 150 -2.77 -5.07 19.65
CA ASP A 150 -1.95 -6.21 20.10
C ASP A 150 -2.51 -7.54 19.59
N ALA A 151 -3.81 -7.75 19.72
CA ALA A 151 -4.46 -8.98 19.26
C ALA A 151 -4.39 -9.14 17.72
N ILE A 152 -4.47 -8.03 16.98
CA ILE A 152 -4.32 -8.03 15.51
C ILE A 152 -2.88 -8.39 15.12
N TYR A 153 -1.88 -7.84 15.81
CA TYR A 153 -0.47 -8.16 15.56
C TYR A 153 -0.15 -9.62 15.88
N GLN A 154 -0.66 -10.13 17.02
CA GLN A 154 -0.54 -11.55 17.37
C GLN A 154 -1.18 -12.45 16.30
N LYS A 155 -2.33 -12.07 15.77
CA LYS A 155 -2.99 -12.81 14.70
C LYS A 155 -2.16 -12.84 13.42
N CYS A 156 -1.50 -11.74 13.06
CA CYS A 156 -0.58 -11.69 11.92
C CYS A 156 0.65 -12.57 12.15
N LEU A 157 1.20 -12.61 13.36
CA LEU A 157 2.31 -13.49 13.72
C LEU A 157 1.91 -14.97 13.69
N GLU A 158 0.73 -15.31 14.25
CA GLU A 158 0.17 -16.68 14.24
C GLU A 158 0.10 -17.26 12.82
N TYR A 159 -0.33 -16.45 11.86
CA TYR A 159 -0.45 -16.85 10.45
C TYR A 159 0.78 -16.49 9.60
N ASN A 160 1.85 -15.96 10.20
CA ASN A 160 3.04 -15.50 9.50
C ASN A 160 2.73 -14.49 8.37
N LYS A 161 1.86 -13.51 8.64
CA LYS A 161 1.42 -12.51 7.66
C LYS A 161 2.12 -11.17 7.88
N PRO A 162 2.65 -10.53 6.82
CA PRO A 162 3.15 -9.16 6.89
C PRO A 162 2.00 -8.16 7.01
N ILE A 163 2.32 -6.97 7.53
CA ILE A 163 1.39 -5.84 7.56
C ILE A 163 1.93 -4.70 6.72
N MET A 164 1.06 -4.10 5.89
CA MET A 164 1.29 -2.82 5.25
C MET A 164 0.41 -1.76 5.91
N PHE A 165 1.03 -0.73 6.44
CA PHE A 165 0.34 0.46 6.91
C PHE A 165 0.43 1.58 5.88
N HIS A 166 -0.67 2.30 5.67
CA HIS A 166 -0.56 3.65 5.16
C HIS A 166 0.26 4.46 6.16
N ALA A 167 1.32 5.10 5.70
CA ALA A 167 2.18 5.94 6.52
C ALA A 167 2.36 7.32 5.87
N GLY A 168 2.47 8.35 6.70
CA GLY A 168 2.57 9.72 6.24
C GLY A 168 1.22 10.38 5.97
N MET A 169 1.21 11.30 5.03
CA MET A 169 0.05 12.15 4.71
C MET A 169 -1.08 11.35 4.05
N SER A 170 -2.30 11.61 4.48
CA SER A 170 -3.53 11.28 3.75
C SER A 170 -4.15 12.56 3.18
N TRP A 171 -4.76 12.47 2.01
CA TRP A 171 -5.35 13.64 1.35
C TRP A 171 -6.67 14.10 1.97
N GLU A 172 -7.33 13.21 2.70
CA GLU A 172 -8.61 13.47 3.30
C GLU A 172 -8.47 14.45 4.48
N PRO A 173 -9.21 15.56 4.49
CA PRO A 173 -9.08 16.59 5.54
C PRO A 173 -9.49 16.10 6.94
N ASP A 174 -10.34 15.08 7.02
CA ASP A 174 -10.76 14.42 8.26
C ASP A 174 -9.84 13.28 8.72
N CYS A 175 -8.85 12.92 7.91
CA CYS A 175 -7.88 11.86 8.21
C CYS A 175 -6.61 12.42 8.85
N LEU A 176 -6.56 12.42 10.18
CA LEU A 176 -5.48 13.07 10.92
C LEU A 176 -4.15 12.32 10.77
N VAL A 177 -3.15 12.98 10.24
CA VAL A 177 -1.80 12.43 9.99
C VAL A 177 -1.05 12.02 11.26
N LYS A 178 -1.47 12.52 12.44
CA LYS A 178 -0.88 12.12 13.73
C LYS A 178 -0.89 10.62 13.95
N TYR A 179 -1.86 9.89 13.39
CA TYR A 179 -1.98 8.45 13.51
C TYR A 179 -1.02 7.68 12.59
N SER A 180 -0.60 8.27 11.49
CA SER A 180 0.22 7.61 10.46
C SER A 180 1.63 8.18 10.33
N ARG A 181 2.08 9.02 11.26
CA ARG A 181 3.46 9.50 11.29
C ARG A 181 4.42 8.35 11.52
N PRO A 182 5.51 8.20 10.74
CA PRO A 182 6.36 7.02 10.79
C PRO A 182 6.91 6.68 12.17
N VAL A 183 7.30 7.66 12.97
CA VAL A 183 7.84 7.42 14.31
C VAL A 183 6.86 6.69 15.26
N ASN A 184 5.55 6.79 15.03
CA ASN A 184 4.55 6.08 15.84
C ASN A 184 4.61 4.55 15.70
N PHE A 185 5.29 4.04 14.67
CA PHE A 185 5.45 2.60 14.45
C PHE A 185 6.68 2.02 15.16
N GLU A 186 7.50 2.85 15.81
CA GLU A 186 8.74 2.42 16.46
C GLU A 186 8.47 1.42 17.58
N GLU A 187 7.50 1.70 18.45
CA GLU A 187 7.16 0.80 19.56
C GLU A 187 6.65 -0.57 19.06
N VAL A 188 5.87 -0.58 17.97
CA VAL A 188 5.41 -1.81 17.33
C VAL A 188 6.58 -2.60 16.77
N ALA A 189 7.53 -1.94 16.09
CA ALA A 189 8.71 -2.59 15.54
C ALA A 189 9.59 -3.24 16.61
N VAL A 190 9.69 -2.62 17.79
CA VAL A 190 10.41 -3.14 18.96
C VAL A 190 9.67 -4.29 19.62
N LYS A 191 8.36 -4.10 19.87
CA LYS A 191 7.53 -5.09 20.60
C LYS A 191 7.31 -6.37 19.80
N TYR A 192 7.27 -6.27 18.47
CA TYR A 192 7.00 -7.38 17.56
C TYR A 192 8.11 -7.52 16.50
N PRO A 193 9.33 -7.92 16.89
CA PRO A 193 10.49 -7.93 15.97
C PRO A 193 10.37 -8.93 14.82
N GLU A 194 9.50 -9.93 14.93
CA GLU A 194 9.22 -10.90 13.86
C GLU A 194 8.10 -10.45 12.90
N LEU A 195 7.33 -9.42 13.28
CA LEU A 195 6.28 -8.88 12.46
C LEU A 195 6.86 -8.05 11.32
N ARG A 196 6.69 -8.47 10.08
CA ARG A 196 7.17 -7.74 8.90
C ARG A 196 6.23 -6.57 8.59
N ILE A 197 6.71 -5.35 8.83
CA ILE A 197 5.97 -4.11 8.71
C ILE A 197 6.40 -3.36 7.47
N CYS A 198 5.47 -2.92 6.63
CA CYS A 198 5.72 -1.98 5.55
C CYS A 198 5.05 -0.63 5.85
N LEU A 199 5.83 0.43 5.88
CA LEU A 199 5.37 1.81 5.96
C LEU A 199 5.26 2.37 4.54
N ALA A 200 4.05 2.42 4.00
CA ALA A 200 3.81 2.81 2.62
C ALA A 200 4.23 4.27 2.33
N HIS A 201 4.43 4.57 1.04
CA HIS A 201 4.65 5.94 0.55
C HIS A 201 5.91 6.63 1.10
N PHE A 202 6.95 5.87 1.44
CA PHE A 202 8.11 6.39 2.19
C PHE A 202 7.73 7.13 3.48
N GLY A 203 6.49 7.00 3.98
CA GLY A 203 5.99 7.81 5.09
C GLY A 203 5.95 9.31 4.79
N TRP A 204 5.80 9.70 3.53
CA TRP A 204 5.89 11.11 3.12
C TRP A 204 4.91 12.00 3.92
N PRO A 205 5.32 13.21 4.38
CA PRO A 205 6.59 13.90 4.07
C PRO A 205 7.77 13.52 4.98
N TRP A 206 7.62 12.60 5.93
CA TRP A 206 8.65 12.22 6.91
C TRP A 206 9.52 11.05 6.43
N ALA A 207 9.99 11.11 5.17
CA ALA A 207 10.80 10.04 4.58
C ALA A 207 12.11 9.75 5.33
N THR A 208 12.66 10.72 6.05
CA THR A 208 13.85 10.54 6.90
C THR A 208 13.52 9.72 8.16
N GLU A 209 12.34 9.91 8.76
CA GLU A 209 11.87 9.06 9.88
C GLU A 209 11.70 7.61 9.42
N THR A 210 11.11 7.41 8.24
CA THR A 210 10.97 6.08 7.65
C THR A 210 12.32 5.43 7.39
N ALA A 211 13.27 6.17 6.83
CA ALA A 211 14.63 5.67 6.63
C ALA A 211 15.31 5.28 7.94
N MET A 212 15.16 6.08 8.99
CA MET A 212 15.66 5.78 10.34
C MET A 212 15.08 4.45 10.85
N LEU A 213 13.77 4.23 10.70
CA LEU A 213 13.13 2.98 11.12
C LEU A 213 13.61 1.78 10.30
N CYS A 214 13.76 1.93 8.98
CA CYS A 214 14.29 0.88 8.10
C CYS A 214 15.75 0.51 8.43
N LEU A 215 16.56 1.49 8.85
CA LEU A 215 17.94 1.28 9.29
C LEU A 215 18.01 0.55 10.63
N LYS A 216 17.15 0.96 11.56
CA LYS A 216 17.21 0.54 12.96
C LYS A 216 16.57 -0.82 13.19
N TYR A 217 15.53 -1.16 12.42
CA TYR A 217 14.70 -2.34 12.66
C TYR A 217 14.69 -3.28 11.45
N PRO A 218 15.14 -4.53 11.59
CA PRO A 218 15.24 -5.49 10.50
C PRO A 218 13.87 -5.87 9.90
N ASN A 219 12.80 -5.73 10.66
CA ASN A 219 11.43 -6.07 10.29
C ASN A 219 10.66 -4.91 9.63
N VAL A 220 11.26 -3.71 9.51
CA VAL A 220 10.61 -2.55 8.89
C VAL A 220 11.05 -2.37 7.44
N TYR A 221 10.07 -2.19 6.56
CA TYR A 221 10.18 -1.94 5.12
C TYR A 221 9.40 -0.70 4.74
N THR A 222 9.60 -0.22 3.52
CA THR A 222 8.80 0.84 2.91
C THR A 222 8.61 0.59 1.42
N ASP A 223 7.67 1.31 0.80
CA ASP A 223 7.45 1.20 -0.63
C ASP A 223 7.55 2.55 -1.36
N THR A 224 7.70 2.48 -2.68
CA THR A 224 7.87 3.64 -3.57
C THR A 224 6.57 4.32 -3.95
N SER A 225 5.41 3.85 -3.48
CA SER A 225 4.10 4.34 -3.92
C SER A 225 3.95 5.85 -3.66
N ALA A 226 3.71 6.61 -4.73
CA ALA A 226 3.65 8.07 -4.63
C ALA A 226 2.29 8.56 -4.10
N ILE A 227 2.30 9.64 -3.33
CA ILE A 227 1.08 10.32 -2.86
C ILE A 227 0.91 11.68 -3.54
N PRO A 228 1.86 12.65 -3.38
CA PRO A 228 1.53 14.05 -3.54
C PRO A 228 1.94 14.68 -4.88
N MET A 229 2.75 14.03 -5.69
CA MET A 229 3.41 14.65 -6.84
C MET A 229 2.67 14.35 -8.15
N ASP A 230 2.59 15.33 -9.04
CA ASP A 230 2.04 15.17 -10.39
C ASP A 230 2.89 14.23 -11.25
N SER A 231 4.18 14.12 -10.92
CA SER A 231 5.14 13.30 -11.65
C SER A 231 5.84 12.30 -10.73
N PRO A 232 5.69 10.99 -10.95
CA PRO A 232 6.46 9.97 -10.25
C PRO A 232 7.98 10.20 -10.33
N ALA A 233 8.48 10.68 -11.47
CA ALA A 233 9.91 10.98 -11.62
C ALA A 233 10.40 12.08 -10.68
N VAL A 234 9.58 13.13 -10.48
CA VAL A 234 9.89 14.20 -9.51
C VAL A 234 9.85 13.67 -8.08
N PHE A 235 8.89 12.83 -7.77
CA PHE A 235 8.78 12.21 -6.45
C PHE A 235 9.98 11.30 -6.14
N MET A 236 10.37 10.45 -7.10
CA MET A 236 11.55 9.59 -6.94
C MET A 236 12.84 10.41 -6.79
N ASP A 237 13.04 11.46 -7.60
CA ASP A 237 14.18 12.37 -7.47
C ASP A 237 14.21 13.04 -6.09
N GLN A 238 13.06 13.52 -5.62
CA GLN A 238 12.95 14.14 -4.30
C GLN A 238 13.38 13.17 -3.18
N ILE A 239 12.95 11.92 -3.23
CA ILE A 239 13.25 10.96 -2.15
C ILE A 239 14.68 10.42 -2.29
N PHE A 240 15.03 9.82 -3.43
CA PHE A 240 16.29 9.10 -3.59
C PHE A 240 17.49 10.01 -3.70
N ASN A 241 17.38 11.14 -4.41
CA ASN A 241 18.52 12.01 -4.66
C ASN A 241 18.65 13.16 -3.66
N ARG A 242 17.52 13.75 -3.23
CA ARG A 242 17.55 14.98 -2.40
C ARG A 242 17.35 14.71 -0.93
N THR A 243 16.44 13.81 -0.56
CA THR A 243 16.12 13.52 0.85
C THR A 243 17.10 12.51 1.44
N TRP A 244 17.31 11.39 0.75
CA TRP A 244 18.19 10.32 1.24
C TRP A 244 19.63 10.44 0.73
N GLY A 245 19.79 10.75 -0.58
CA GLY A 245 21.04 10.62 -1.30
C GLY A 245 21.28 9.16 -1.75
N PRO A 246 21.68 8.97 -3.01
CA PRO A 246 21.75 7.63 -3.64
C PRO A 246 22.75 6.72 -2.94
N THR A 247 23.92 7.21 -2.59
CA THR A 247 24.95 6.42 -1.90
C THR A 247 24.51 5.94 -0.53
N TRP A 248 23.85 6.81 0.23
CA TRP A 248 23.38 6.46 1.58
C TRP A 248 22.28 5.39 1.55
N PHE A 249 21.32 5.53 0.63
CA PHE A 249 20.28 4.53 0.41
C PHE A 249 20.88 3.17 0.06
N GLU A 250 21.74 3.12 -0.97
CA GLU A 250 22.31 1.86 -1.46
C GLU A 250 23.14 1.11 -0.42
N HIS A 251 23.88 1.82 0.42
CA HIS A 251 24.78 1.20 1.39
C HIS A 251 24.07 0.80 2.69
N ASN A 252 22.94 1.40 3.01
CA ASN A 252 22.39 1.26 4.37
C ASN A 252 21.05 0.54 4.42
N PHE A 253 20.14 0.75 3.45
CA PHE A 253 18.79 0.17 3.51
C PHE A 253 18.17 -0.18 2.15
N ALA A 254 19.01 -0.49 1.17
CA ALA A 254 18.58 -0.96 -0.15
C ALA A 254 17.72 -2.25 -0.10
N ASP A 255 17.85 -3.03 0.95
CA ASP A 255 17.09 -4.26 1.20
C ASP A 255 15.73 -4.03 1.90
N LYS A 256 15.34 -2.76 2.11
CA LYS A 256 14.11 -2.36 2.82
C LYS A 256 13.07 -1.68 1.94
N VAL A 257 13.46 -1.22 0.76
CA VAL A 257 12.57 -0.48 -0.14
C VAL A 257 11.99 -1.42 -1.19
N MET A 258 10.68 -1.38 -1.38
CA MET A 258 9.95 -2.22 -2.33
C MET A 258 9.28 -1.36 -3.41
N PHE A 259 9.16 -1.90 -4.62
CA PHE A 259 8.40 -1.27 -5.68
C PHE A 259 6.90 -1.30 -5.35
N GLY A 260 6.27 -0.13 -5.33
CA GLY A 260 4.84 0.06 -5.20
C GLY A 260 4.39 1.25 -6.04
N SER A 261 3.24 1.17 -6.69
CA SER A 261 2.75 2.22 -7.58
C SER A 261 1.71 3.15 -6.95
N ASN A 262 0.89 2.65 -6.04
CA ASN A 262 -0.35 3.28 -5.61
C ASN A 262 -1.39 3.36 -6.75
N ASN A 263 -1.36 2.37 -7.66
CA ASN A 263 -2.38 2.23 -8.71
C ASN A 263 -3.78 2.12 -8.05
N PRO A 264 -4.80 2.85 -8.50
CA PRO A 264 -4.92 3.61 -9.76
C PRO A 264 -4.48 5.08 -9.68
N ARG A 265 -4.04 5.57 -8.53
CA ARG A 265 -3.57 6.97 -8.39
C ARG A 265 -2.41 7.27 -9.35
N HIS A 266 -1.43 6.37 -9.39
CA HIS A 266 -0.35 6.38 -10.37
C HIS A 266 -0.30 5.02 -11.08
N ARG A 267 -0.17 5.03 -12.40
CA ARG A 267 0.03 3.80 -13.16
C ARG A 267 1.39 3.20 -12.83
N SER A 268 1.45 1.88 -12.62
CA SER A 268 2.70 1.15 -12.32
C SER A 268 3.81 1.47 -13.33
N GLN A 269 3.46 1.57 -14.61
CA GLN A 269 4.37 2.01 -15.68
C GLN A 269 5.05 3.36 -15.40
N ARG A 270 4.27 4.38 -15.01
CA ARG A 270 4.83 5.71 -14.74
C ARG A 270 5.77 5.70 -13.54
N MET A 271 5.44 4.87 -12.55
CA MET A 271 6.29 4.69 -11.38
C MET A 271 7.61 4.01 -11.75
N MET A 272 7.57 2.95 -12.59
CA MET A 272 8.76 2.30 -13.13
C MET A 272 9.64 3.27 -13.92
N GLN A 273 9.04 4.03 -14.84
CA GLN A 273 9.75 5.07 -15.61
C GLN A 273 10.37 6.15 -14.71
N GLY A 274 9.73 6.47 -13.60
CA GLY A 274 10.30 7.37 -12.59
C GLY A 274 11.54 6.78 -11.93
N LEU A 275 11.47 5.50 -11.56
CA LEU A 275 12.59 4.78 -10.95
C LEU A 275 13.75 4.56 -11.93
N GLU A 276 13.50 4.37 -13.23
CA GLU A 276 14.55 4.22 -14.25
C GLU A 276 15.50 5.41 -14.29
N LYS A 277 15.02 6.60 -13.92
CA LYS A 277 15.83 7.83 -13.87
C LYS A 277 16.71 7.95 -12.62
N ILE A 278 16.55 7.07 -11.66
CA ILE A 278 17.36 7.03 -10.45
C ILE A 278 18.55 6.11 -10.69
N GLU A 279 19.75 6.64 -10.58
CA GLU A 279 20.97 5.83 -10.63
C GLU A 279 21.05 4.93 -9.41
N MET A 280 21.19 3.65 -9.64
CA MET A 280 21.43 2.64 -8.61
C MET A 280 22.06 1.39 -9.23
N ARG A 281 22.77 0.65 -8.42
CA ARG A 281 23.41 -0.60 -8.84
C ARG A 281 22.35 -1.62 -9.30
N PRO A 282 22.68 -2.50 -10.27
CA PRO A 282 21.74 -3.51 -10.76
C PRO A 282 21.17 -4.43 -9.65
N ASP A 283 21.98 -4.80 -8.66
CA ASP A 283 21.54 -5.62 -7.53
C ASP A 283 20.57 -4.86 -6.60
N THR A 284 20.82 -3.56 -6.37
CA THR A 284 19.89 -2.69 -5.63
C THR A 284 18.56 -2.59 -6.36
N ARG A 285 18.59 -2.38 -7.68
CA ARG A 285 17.37 -2.34 -8.50
C ARG A 285 16.61 -3.66 -8.45
N ALA A 286 17.29 -4.79 -8.56
CA ALA A 286 16.66 -6.11 -8.47
C ALA A 286 16.00 -6.35 -7.10
N LYS A 287 16.64 -5.93 -6.00
CA LYS A 287 16.05 -5.96 -4.67
C LYS A 287 14.80 -5.10 -4.59
N LEU A 288 14.87 -3.84 -5.03
CA LEU A 288 13.75 -2.89 -4.99
C LEU A 288 12.57 -3.38 -5.83
N MET A 289 12.82 -3.87 -7.06
CA MET A 289 11.76 -4.26 -7.98
C MET A 289 11.01 -5.54 -7.58
N GLY A 290 11.59 -6.39 -6.70
CA GLY A 290 10.89 -7.61 -6.29
C GLY A 290 11.59 -8.42 -5.20
N GLY A 291 12.92 -8.41 -5.14
CA GLY A 291 13.66 -9.20 -4.15
C GLY A 291 13.28 -8.90 -2.70
N ASN A 292 13.05 -7.63 -2.36
CA ASN A 292 12.61 -7.23 -1.03
C ASN A 292 11.15 -7.62 -0.77
N ALA A 293 10.29 -7.49 -1.79
CA ALA A 293 8.89 -7.91 -1.69
C ALA A 293 8.75 -9.42 -1.43
N ILE A 294 9.55 -10.24 -2.09
CA ILE A 294 9.60 -11.70 -1.85
C ILE A 294 9.91 -11.99 -0.38
N LYS A 295 10.94 -11.35 0.18
CA LYS A 295 11.32 -11.51 1.60
C LYS A 295 10.22 -11.01 2.54
N TRP A 296 9.70 -9.82 2.28
CA TRP A 296 8.65 -9.23 3.09
C TRP A 296 7.36 -10.06 3.08
N LEU A 297 6.98 -10.61 1.93
CA LEU A 297 5.82 -11.50 1.80
C LEU A 297 6.06 -12.89 2.42
N GLY A 298 7.32 -13.27 2.68
CA GLY A 298 7.67 -14.61 3.15
C GLY A 298 7.49 -15.67 2.05
N MET A 299 7.69 -15.28 0.79
CA MET A 299 7.59 -16.19 -0.34
C MET A 299 8.86 -17.03 -0.47
N GLU A 300 8.70 -18.33 -0.77
CA GLU A 300 9.82 -19.16 -1.15
C GLU A 300 10.27 -18.81 -2.58
N VAL A 301 11.57 -18.60 -2.75
CA VAL A 301 12.17 -18.49 -4.09
C VAL A 301 12.36 -19.92 -4.60
N LYS A 302 11.53 -20.32 -5.54
CA LYS A 302 11.71 -21.58 -6.26
C LYS A 302 12.83 -21.46 -7.29
#